data_903de54c1a2d5335946182cd6a2e60d4
#
_entry.id   903de54c1a2d5335946182cd6a2e60d4
#
_cell.length_a   1.000
_cell.length_b   1.000
_cell.length_c   1.000
_cell.angle_alpha   90.00
_cell.angle_beta   90.00
_cell.angle_gamma   90.00
#
_symmetry.space_group_name_H-M   'P 1'
#
loop_
_entity.id
_entity.type
_entity.pdbx_description
1 polymer ?
#
loop_
_entity_poly.entity_id
_entity_poly.type
_entity_poly.pdbx_seq_one_letter_code
_entity_poly.pdbx_strand_id
1 'polypeptide(L)'
;ITLTPNYILQLHKILFGHSAKSIGGKFKNVQNYINATDADGKYYTLFTPLAPDETSMAMNVICKQYTLALGQEAVDPLILIPVFIHDFLCIHPFSDGNGRMSRLLTTLLLYKSGYMVGKYISLESKKKKNKDLYYDALAAAQIGWHDGKENVVPFIKYLLSTIIATYRNFEERLELVSEKMSALVMVRKAVQTKIGKFTKAEICELCP
;
A
#
# COMPACT_ATOMS: atom_id res chain seq x y z
N ILE A 1 11.20 0.15 16.95
CA ILE A 1 10.18 -0.92 17.00
C ILE A 1 10.54 -1.93 15.93
N THR A 2 10.75 -3.19 16.34
CA THR A 2 11.01 -4.30 15.42
C THR A 2 9.70 -4.79 14.82
N LEU A 3 9.68 -5.07 13.51
CA LEU A 3 8.52 -5.63 12.85
C LEU A 3 8.36 -7.09 13.25
N THR A 4 7.27 -7.43 13.95
CA THR A 4 6.96 -8.78 14.40
C THR A 4 5.51 -9.12 14.10
N PRO A 5 5.14 -10.42 13.99
CA PRO A 5 3.75 -10.82 13.84
C PRO A 5 2.84 -10.27 14.94
N ASN A 6 3.28 -10.25 16.18
CA ASN A 6 2.52 -9.70 17.31
C ASN A 6 2.25 -8.20 17.14
N TYR A 7 3.23 -7.44 16.62
CA TYR A 7 3.03 -6.03 16.33
C TYR A 7 1.98 -5.84 15.22
N ILE A 8 2.03 -6.66 14.17
CA ILE A 8 1.04 -6.64 13.08
C ILE A 8 -0.36 -7.00 13.62
N LEU A 9 -0.47 -7.99 14.52
CA LEU A 9 -1.73 -8.35 15.19
C LEU A 9 -2.29 -7.19 16.03
N GLN A 10 -1.43 -6.46 16.76
CA GLN A 10 -1.82 -5.27 17.51
C GLN A 10 -2.35 -4.16 16.61
N LEU A 11 -1.67 -3.88 15.50
CA LEU A 11 -2.14 -2.91 14.51
C LEU A 11 -3.51 -3.30 13.94
N HIS A 12 -3.68 -4.58 13.61
CA HIS A 12 -4.96 -5.09 13.12
C HIS A 12 -6.07 -4.99 14.18
N LYS A 13 -5.75 -5.23 15.46
CA LYS A 13 -6.69 -5.03 16.56
C LYS A 13 -7.14 -3.58 16.66
N ILE A 14 -6.21 -2.63 16.56
CA ILE A 14 -6.51 -1.19 16.57
C ILE A 14 -7.37 -0.80 15.37
N LEU A 15 -7.03 -1.30 14.17
CA LEU A 15 -7.78 -1.04 12.93
C LEU A 15 -9.26 -1.43 13.03
N PHE A 16 -9.56 -2.49 13.78
CA PHE A 16 -10.92 -2.98 14.02
C PHE A 16 -11.51 -2.58 15.38
N GLY A 17 -10.81 -1.74 16.15
CA GLY A 17 -11.23 -1.35 17.51
C GLY A 17 -12.59 -0.66 17.59
N HIS A 18 -13.02 -0.02 16.51
CA HIS A 18 -14.34 0.63 16.40
C HIS A 18 -15.30 -0.11 15.46
N SER A 19 -14.96 -1.36 15.07
CA SER A 19 -15.81 -2.19 14.22
C SER A 19 -16.69 -3.11 15.06
N ALA A 20 -17.92 -3.32 14.63
CA ALA A 20 -18.79 -4.35 15.22
C ALA A 20 -18.26 -5.80 15.02
N LYS A 21 -17.28 -5.98 14.15
CA LYS A 21 -16.66 -7.29 13.87
C LYS A 21 -15.60 -7.62 14.93
N SER A 22 -15.77 -8.70 15.66
CA SER A 22 -14.81 -9.21 16.67
C SER A 22 -13.64 -10.02 16.04
N ILE A 23 -13.07 -9.51 14.93
CA ILE A 23 -11.98 -10.19 14.19
C ILE A 23 -10.61 -9.56 14.39
N GLY A 24 -10.54 -8.42 15.10
CA GLY A 24 -9.31 -7.66 15.29
C GLY A 24 -8.24 -8.44 16.06
N GLY A 25 -7.00 -8.43 15.55
CA GLY A 25 -5.83 -9.00 16.22
C GLY A 25 -5.74 -10.53 16.19
N LYS A 26 -6.39 -11.17 15.23
CA LYS A 26 -6.32 -12.64 15.05
C LYS A 26 -6.04 -12.96 13.59
N PHE A 27 -5.20 -13.96 13.36
CA PHE A 27 -5.04 -14.52 12.02
C PHE A 27 -6.31 -15.27 11.59
N LYS A 28 -6.47 -15.47 10.31
CA LYS A 28 -7.57 -16.23 9.73
C LYS A 28 -7.56 -17.68 10.22
N ASN A 29 -8.74 -18.25 10.39
CA ASN A 29 -8.95 -19.66 10.71
C ASN A 29 -9.77 -20.39 9.64
N VAL A 30 -10.18 -19.67 8.60
CA VAL A 30 -10.89 -20.17 7.43
C VAL A 30 -10.16 -19.69 6.18
N GLN A 31 -10.10 -20.55 5.15
CA GLN A 31 -9.51 -20.20 3.87
C GLN A 31 -10.24 -19.01 3.24
N ASN A 32 -9.48 -18.02 2.81
CA ASN A 32 -9.99 -16.91 2.02
C ASN A 32 -9.53 -17.05 0.55
N TYR A 33 -10.29 -16.45 -0.35
CA TYR A 33 -10.03 -16.46 -1.78
C TYR A 33 -10.08 -15.04 -2.30
N ILE A 34 -9.16 -14.71 -3.20
CA ILE A 34 -9.18 -13.43 -3.91
C ILE A 34 -9.87 -13.69 -5.25
N ASN A 35 -11.07 -13.15 -5.37
CA ASN A 35 -11.91 -13.33 -6.55
C ASN A 35 -11.87 -12.09 -7.44
N ALA A 36 -12.03 -12.31 -8.74
CA ALA A 36 -12.23 -11.29 -9.76
C ALA A 36 -13.50 -11.59 -10.54
N THR A 37 -13.98 -10.60 -11.28
CA THR A 37 -15.11 -10.73 -12.20
C THR A 37 -14.58 -10.45 -13.59
N ASP A 38 -14.85 -11.36 -14.55
CA ASP A 38 -14.50 -11.15 -15.95
C ASP A 38 -15.43 -10.12 -16.64
N ALA A 39 -15.16 -9.86 -17.93
CA ALA A 39 -15.96 -8.94 -18.73
C ALA A 39 -17.43 -9.37 -18.89
N ASP A 40 -17.71 -10.66 -18.76
CA ASP A 40 -19.06 -11.25 -18.87
C ASP A 40 -19.78 -11.31 -17.52
N GLY A 41 -19.17 -10.78 -16.45
CA GLY A 41 -19.74 -10.75 -15.10
C GLY A 41 -19.58 -12.05 -14.32
N LYS A 42 -18.82 -13.02 -14.80
CA LYS A 42 -18.58 -14.31 -14.14
C LYS A 42 -17.48 -14.18 -13.08
N TYR A 43 -17.75 -14.69 -11.88
CA TYR A 43 -16.78 -14.76 -10.80
C TYR A 43 -15.78 -15.90 -11.00
N TYR A 44 -14.51 -15.62 -10.77
CA TYR A 44 -13.44 -16.63 -10.73
C TYR A 44 -12.44 -16.31 -9.64
N THR A 45 -11.73 -17.33 -9.14
CA THR A 45 -10.68 -17.15 -8.17
C THR A 45 -9.41 -16.70 -8.89
N LEU A 46 -9.00 -15.45 -8.62
CA LEU A 46 -7.79 -14.86 -9.17
C LEU A 46 -6.54 -15.42 -8.48
N PHE A 47 -6.60 -15.56 -7.15
CA PHE A 47 -5.49 -16.07 -6.34
C PHE A 47 -6.03 -16.77 -5.08
N THR A 48 -5.42 -17.88 -4.72
CA THR A 48 -5.70 -18.58 -3.44
C THR A 48 -4.55 -18.28 -2.48
N PRO A 49 -4.77 -17.47 -1.43
CA PRO A 49 -3.77 -17.20 -0.42
C PRO A 49 -3.35 -18.46 0.35
N LEU A 50 -2.27 -18.32 1.14
CA LEU A 50 -1.75 -19.40 1.98
C LEU A 50 -2.82 -19.96 2.92
N ALA A 51 -2.72 -21.25 3.26
CA ALA A 51 -3.67 -21.90 4.14
C ALA A 51 -3.65 -21.34 5.58
N PRO A 52 -4.77 -21.42 6.34
CA PRO A 52 -4.85 -20.84 7.68
C PRO A 52 -3.83 -21.40 8.67
N ASP A 53 -3.57 -22.69 8.63
CA ASP A 53 -2.62 -23.41 9.51
C ASP A 53 -1.17 -23.00 9.24
N GLU A 54 -0.81 -22.66 8.02
CA GLU A 54 0.52 -22.18 7.63
C GLU A 54 0.73 -20.69 7.91
N THR A 55 -0.35 -19.92 8.06
CA THR A 55 -0.32 -18.43 8.12
C THR A 55 0.59 -17.91 9.22
N SER A 56 0.52 -18.47 10.42
CA SER A 56 1.31 -17.99 11.58
C SER A 56 2.81 -18.18 11.34
N MET A 57 3.20 -19.34 10.81
CA MET A 57 4.60 -19.65 10.50
C MET A 57 5.13 -18.74 9.39
N ALA A 58 4.39 -18.58 8.30
CA ALA A 58 4.77 -17.74 7.19
C ALA A 58 4.95 -16.27 7.61
N MET A 59 4.05 -15.73 8.43
CA MET A 59 4.18 -14.39 8.99
C MET A 59 5.44 -14.21 9.86
N ASN A 60 5.83 -15.23 10.62
CA ASN A 60 7.09 -15.21 11.36
C ASN A 60 8.30 -15.19 10.43
N VAL A 61 8.27 -15.99 9.35
CA VAL A 61 9.35 -16.08 8.37
C VAL A 61 9.55 -14.74 7.67
N ILE A 62 8.50 -14.14 7.09
CA ILE A 62 8.66 -12.89 6.35
C ILE A 62 9.07 -11.72 7.26
N CYS A 63 8.56 -11.63 8.49
CA CYS A 63 8.99 -10.60 9.44
C CYS A 63 10.47 -10.75 9.82
N LYS A 64 10.94 -11.98 10.03
CA LYS A 64 12.35 -12.28 10.33
C LYS A 64 13.25 -11.95 9.16
N GLN A 65 12.89 -12.40 7.96
CA GLN A 65 13.65 -12.14 6.73
C GLN A 65 13.76 -10.65 6.44
N TYR A 66 12.66 -9.90 6.54
CA TYR A 66 12.66 -8.45 6.38
C TYR A 66 13.61 -7.76 7.38
N THR A 67 13.54 -8.16 8.65
CA THR A 67 14.36 -7.56 9.71
C THR A 67 15.85 -7.86 9.50
N LEU A 68 16.19 -9.09 9.09
CA LEU A 68 17.57 -9.48 8.79
C LEU A 68 18.13 -8.73 7.59
N ALA A 69 17.37 -8.68 6.48
CA ALA A 69 17.79 -8.00 5.26
C ALA A 69 17.97 -6.49 5.49
N LEU A 70 17.10 -5.87 6.29
CA LEU A 70 17.22 -4.46 6.67
C LEU A 70 18.47 -4.21 7.51
N GLY A 71 18.80 -5.11 8.45
CA GLY A 71 19.98 -5.00 9.31
C GLY A 71 21.31 -5.25 8.59
N GLN A 72 21.30 -5.94 7.47
CA GLN A 72 22.47 -6.18 6.63
C GLN A 72 22.82 -5.00 5.70
N GLU A 73 21.89 -4.04 5.53
CA GLU A 73 22.03 -2.88 4.64
C GLU A 73 22.41 -3.22 3.18
N ALA A 74 22.23 -4.50 2.78
CA ALA A 74 22.59 -4.99 1.47
C ALA A 74 21.58 -4.61 0.37
N VAL A 75 20.36 -4.31 0.77
CA VAL A 75 19.26 -3.96 -0.13
C VAL A 75 18.53 -2.74 0.40
N ASP A 76 18.28 -1.78 -0.49
CA ASP A 76 17.57 -0.54 -0.15
C ASP A 76 16.15 -0.83 0.39
N PRO A 77 15.71 -0.16 1.47
CA PRO A 77 14.36 -0.30 2.01
C PRO A 77 13.25 -0.09 0.97
N LEU A 78 13.45 0.74 -0.05
CA LEU A 78 12.51 0.94 -1.14
C LEU A 78 12.28 -0.32 -2.00
N ILE A 79 13.19 -1.29 -1.93
CA ILE A 79 13.05 -2.61 -2.56
C ILE A 79 12.53 -3.64 -1.55
N LEU A 80 13.02 -3.62 -0.30
CA LEU A 80 12.60 -4.57 0.73
C LEU A 80 11.12 -4.40 1.11
N ILE A 81 10.64 -3.15 1.20
CA ILE A 81 9.26 -2.86 1.57
C ILE A 81 8.25 -3.45 0.57
N PRO A 82 8.36 -3.21 -0.76
CA PRO A 82 7.48 -3.86 -1.73
C PRO A 82 7.49 -5.39 -1.66
N VAL A 83 8.65 -6.01 -1.49
CA VAL A 83 8.78 -7.48 -1.36
C VAL A 83 8.00 -7.96 -0.14
N PHE A 84 8.24 -7.38 1.03
CA PHE A 84 7.52 -7.72 2.26
C PHE A 84 6.00 -7.53 2.11
N ILE A 85 5.56 -6.43 1.51
CA ILE A 85 4.12 -6.16 1.31
C ILE A 85 3.50 -7.12 0.31
N HIS A 86 4.23 -7.53 -0.73
CA HIS A 86 3.80 -8.54 -1.67
C HIS A 86 3.57 -9.89 -0.96
N ASP A 87 4.55 -10.38 -0.20
CA ASP A 87 4.42 -11.62 0.56
C ASP A 87 3.29 -11.56 1.59
N PHE A 88 3.15 -10.43 2.30
CA PHE A 88 2.02 -10.20 3.19
C PHE A 88 0.67 -10.35 2.48
N LEU A 89 0.56 -9.84 1.24
CA LEU A 89 -0.67 -9.94 0.43
C LEU A 89 -0.89 -11.35 -0.11
N CYS A 90 0.16 -12.11 -0.41
CA CYS A 90 0.06 -13.51 -0.82
C CYS A 90 -0.33 -14.43 0.34
N ILE A 91 0.22 -14.22 1.53
CA ILE A 91 -0.18 -14.92 2.76
C ILE A 91 -1.63 -14.58 3.12
N HIS A 92 -2.02 -13.31 2.97
CA HIS A 92 -3.34 -12.78 3.28
C HIS A 92 -3.82 -13.17 4.68
N PRO A 93 -3.10 -12.75 5.74
CA PRO A 93 -3.17 -13.38 7.06
C PRO A 93 -4.47 -13.16 7.82
N PHE A 94 -5.31 -12.23 7.43
CA PHE A 94 -6.54 -11.87 8.14
C PHE A 94 -7.80 -12.27 7.37
N SER A 95 -8.89 -12.53 8.08
CA SER A 95 -10.19 -12.80 7.46
C SER A 95 -10.75 -11.56 6.73
N ASP A 96 -10.41 -10.35 7.21
CA ASP A 96 -10.75 -9.07 6.60
C ASP A 96 -9.65 -8.05 6.91
N GLY A 97 -9.55 -6.98 6.12
CA GLY A 97 -8.64 -5.87 6.40
C GLY A 97 -7.21 -6.02 5.86
N ASN A 98 -6.88 -7.08 5.13
CA ASN A 98 -5.54 -7.27 4.57
C ASN A 98 -5.10 -6.10 3.68
N GLY A 99 -5.97 -5.59 2.82
CA GLY A 99 -5.67 -4.43 1.99
C GLY A 99 -5.46 -3.13 2.80
N ARG A 100 -6.18 -2.92 3.90
CA ARG A 100 -5.97 -1.79 4.82
C ARG A 100 -4.67 -1.94 5.58
N MET A 101 -4.39 -3.15 6.06
CA MET A 101 -3.14 -3.47 6.75
C MET A 101 -1.92 -3.34 5.84
N SER A 102 -1.97 -3.80 4.59
CA SER A 102 -0.87 -3.65 3.64
C SER A 102 -0.53 -2.18 3.38
N ARG A 103 -1.54 -1.32 3.27
CA ARG A 103 -1.33 0.14 3.12
C ARG A 103 -0.75 0.77 4.38
N LEU A 104 -1.28 0.43 5.55
CA LEU A 104 -0.76 0.89 6.84
C LEU A 104 0.69 0.48 7.03
N LEU A 105 1.02 -0.79 6.76
CA LEU A 105 2.38 -1.32 6.84
C LEU A 105 3.31 -0.64 5.84
N THR A 106 2.89 -0.42 4.59
CA THR A 106 3.68 0.33 3.60
C THR A 106 4.06 1.70 4.14
N THR A 107 3.08 2.47 4.65
CA THR A 107 3.31 3.81 5.19
C THR A 107 4.23 3.78 6.40
N LEU A 108 3.99 2.86 7.33
CA LEU A 108 4.79 2.70 8.54
C LEU A 108 6.25 2.36 8.21
N LEU A 109 6.49 1.41 7.31
CA LEU A 109 7.83 0.96 6.95
C LEU A 109 8.59 2.05 6.19
N LEU A 110 7.92 2.78 5.29
CA LEU A 110 8.50 3.97 4.64
C LEU A 110 8.92 5.03 5.66
N TYR A 111 8.07 5.35 6.66
CA TYR A 111 8.42 6.31 7.71
C TYR A 111 9.64 5.87 8.51
N LYS A 112 9.71 4.59 8.88
CA LYS A 112 10.86 4.03 9.61
C LYS A 112 12.15 4.09 8.80
N SER A 113 12.05 4.09 7.49
CA SER A 113 13.19 4.19 6.57
C SER A 113 13.49 5.63 6.13
N GLY A 114 12.85 6.64 6.75
CA GLY A 114 13.11 8.06 6.48
C GLY A 114 12.27 8.67 5.34
N TYR A 115 11.39 7.89 4.70
CA TYR A 115 10.54 8.38 3.60
C TYR A 115 9.23 8.98 4.14
N MET A 116 9.25 10.26 4.48
CA MET A 116 8.18 10.94 5.23
C MET A 116 7.05 11.52 4.37
N VAL A 117 7.12 11.41 3.06
CA VAL A 117 6.16 12.05 2.12
C VAL A 117 4.70 11.65 2.39
N GLY A 118 4.45 10.41 2.84
CA GLY A 118 3.12 9.94 3.20
C GLY A 118 2.50 10.66 4.41
N LYS A 119 3.28 11.45 5.18
CA LYS A 119 2.77 12.32 6.25
C LYS A 119 2.01 13.52 5.69
N TYR A 120 2.42 13.99 4.53
CA TYR A 120 1.90 15.23 3.92
C TYR A 120 0.92 14.96 2.78
N ILE A 121 1.07 13.82 2.10
CA ILE A 121 0.23 13.42 0.97
C ILE A 121 -0.14 11.96 1.10
N SER A 122 -1.43 11.64 0.99
CA SER A 122 -1.92 10.28 1.06
C SER A 122 -1.44 9.45 -0.14
N LEU A 123 -0.66 8.40 0.14
CA LEU A 123 -0.34 7.36 -0.84
C LEU A 123 -1.61 6.66 -1.37
N GLU A 124 -2.67 6.63 -0.55
CA GLU A 124 -3.94 5.99 -0.90
C GLU A 124 -4.71 6.77 -1.96
N SER A 125 -4.67 8.10 -1.94
CA SER A 125 -5.36 8.92 -2.94
C SER A 125 -4.81 8.65 -4.35
N LYS A 126 -3.51 8.41 -4.48
CA LYS A 126 -2.88 8.03 -5.75
C LYS A 126 -3.25 6.61 -6.16
N LYS A 127 -3.28 5.65 -5.21
CA LYS A 127 -3.71 4.26 -5.48
C LYS A 127 -5.17 4.19 -5.96
N LYS A 128 -6.08 5.01 -5.40
CA LYS A 128 -7.48 5.05 -5.82
C LYS A 128 -7.64 5.47 -7.29
N LYS A 129 -6.84 6.43 -7.76
CA LYS A 129 -6.83 6.87 -9.17
C LYS A 129 -6.26 5.82 -10.13
N ASN A 130 -5.38 4.94 -9.65
CA ASN A 130 -4.69 3.91 -10.43
C ASN A 130 -5.00 2.50 -9.90
N LYS A 131 -6.25 2.28 -9.50
CA LYS A 131 -6.68 1.02 -8.88
C LYS A 131 -6.37 -0.20 -9.78
N ASP A 132 -6.62 -0.07 -11.06
CA ASP A 132 -6.42 -1.17 -12.02
C ASP A 132 -4.93 -1.52 -12.14
N LEU A 133 -4.05 -0.51 -12.24
CA LEU A 133 -2.59 -0.71 -12.28
C LEU A 133 -2.05 -1.40 -11.01
N TYR A 134 -2.67 -1.14 -9.85
CA TYR A 134 -2.30 -1.83 -8.62
C TYR A 134 -2.63 -3.32 -8.68
N TYR A 135 -3.85 -3.65 -9.11
CA TYR A 135 -4.28 -5.04 -9.18
C TYR A 135 -3.55 -5.81 -10.29
N ASP A 136 -3.29 -5.19 -11.43
CA ASP A 136 -2.51 -5.79 -12.52
C ASP A 136 -1.08 -6.10 -12.08
N ALA A 137 -0.42 -5.14 -11.41
CA ALA A 137 0.94 -5.34 -10.90
C ALA A 137 1.00 -6.44 -9.82
N LEU A 138 0.00 -6.48 -8.93
CA LEU A 138 -0.08 -7.51 -7.90
C LEU A 138 -0.37 -8.89 -8.50
N ALA A 139 -1.34 -8.99 -9.41
CA ALA A 139 -1.67 -10.25 -10.08
C ALA A 139 -0.49 -10.81 -10.86
N ALA A 140 0.23 -9.95 -11.61
CA ALA A 140 1.43 -10.38 -12.34
C ALA A 140 2.54 -10.85 -11.39
N ALA A 141 2.70 -10.22 -10.23
CA ALA A 141 3.72 -10.58 -9.25
C ALA A 141 3.39 -11.87 -8.48
N GLN A 142 2.11 -12.23 -8.33
CA GLN A 142 1.67 -13.41 -7.58
C GLN A 142 1.84 -14.74 -8.34
N ILE A 143 2.06 -14.69 -9.66
CA ILE A 143 2.23 -15.90 -10.49
C ILE A 143 3.43 -16.68 -9.99
N GLY A 144 3.23 -17.96 -9.65
CA GLY A 144 4.28 -18.87 -9.19
C GLY A 144 4.72 -18.67 -7.73
N TRP A 145 4.05 -17.82 -6.95
CA TRP A 145 4.44 -17.53 -5.56
C TRP A 145 4.49 -18.78 -4.67
N HIS A 146 3.53 -19.69 -4.80
CA HIS A 146 3.50 -20.96 -4.03
C HIS A 146 4.69 -21.88 -4.32
N ASP A 147 5.32 -21.73 -5.50
CA ASP A 147 6.45 -22.53 -5.94
C ASP A 147 7.80 -21.79 -5.77
N GLY A 148 7.80 -20.58 -5.21
CA GLY A 148 8.97 -19.72 -5.11
C GLY A 148 9.53 -19.30 -6.48
N LYS A 149 8.65 -19.15 -7.48
CA LYS A 149 9.00 -18.78 -8.86
C LYS A 149 8.37 -17.45 -9.29
N GLU A 150 7.88 -16.69 -8.33
CA GLU A 150 7.27 -15.40 -8.57
C GLU A 150 8.26 -14.36 -9.08
N ASN A 151 7.73 -13.40 -9.82
CA ASN A 151 8.48 -12.21 -10.23
C ASN A 151 7.87 -10.97 -9.57
N VAL A 152 8.45 -10.53 -8.46
CA VAL A 152 7.94 -9.39 -7.69
C VAL A 152 8.22 -8.02 -8.35
N VAL A 153 9.04 -7.96 -9.42
CA VAL A 153 9.45 -6.72 -10.10
C VAL A 153 8.26 -5.84 -10.56
N PRO A 154 7.16 -6.37 -11.12
CA PRO A 154 5.99 -5.55 -11.47
C PRO A 154 5.43 -4.77 -10.27
N PHE A 155 5.32 -5.41 -9.11
CA PHE A 155 4.80 -4.79 -7.90
C PHE A 155 5.78 -3.77 -7.31
N ILE A 156 7.10 -4.05 -7.33
CA ILE A 156 8.14 -3.10 -6.94
C ILE A 156 8.05 -1.83 -7.80
N LYS A 157 8.03 -1.97 -9.13
CA LYS A 157 7.91 -0.85 -10.06
C LYS A 157 6.66 -0.01 -9.81
N TYR A 158 5.52 -0.67 -9.58
CA TYR A 158 4.27 0.03 -9.25
C TYR A 158 4.41 0.86 -7.97
N LEU A 159 4.95 0.28 -6.88
CA LEU A 159 5.06 0.99 -5.61
C LEU A 159 6.06 2.15 -5.69
N LEU A 160 7.21 1.95 -6.32
CA LEU A 160 8.20 3.02 -6.54
C LEU A 160 7.62 4.16 -7.38
N SER A 161 6.90 3.85 -8.46
CA SER A 161 6.22 4.86 -9.28
C SER A 161 5.18 5.65 -8.47
N THR A 162 4.47 4.99 -7.57
CA THR A 162 3.51 5.63 -6.65
C THR A 162 4.21 6.59 -5.68
N ILE A 163 5.36 6.17 -5.11
CA ILE A 163 6.16 6.99 -4.20
C ILE A 163 6.69 8.23 -4.95
N ILE A 164 7.30 8.06 -6.13
CA ILE A 164 7.81 9.16 -6.95
C ILE A 164 6.70 10.15 -7.30
N ALA A 165 5.53 9.65 -7.76
CA ALA A 165 4.38 10.50 -8.08
C ALA A 165 3.88 11.28 -6.85
N THR A 166 4.02 10.70 -5.65
CA THR A 166 3.65 11.36 -4.40
C THR A 166 4.63 12.46 -4.02
N TYR A 167 5.95 12.25 -4.19
CA TYR A 167 6.97 13.29 -4.00
C TYR A 167 6.79 14.45 -4.97
N ARG A 168 6.59 14.18 -6.26
CA ARG A 168 6.33 15.24 -7.26
C ARG A 168 5.10 16.07 -6.92
N ASN A 169 4.02 15.43 -6.47
CA ASN A 169 2.83 16.15 -6.04
C ASN A 169 3.08 17.00 -4.79
N PHE A 170 3.96 16.55 -3.89
CA PHE A 170 4.37 17.33 -2.73
C PHE A 170 5.20 18.56 -3.13
N GLU A 171 6.17 18.41 -4.05
CA GLU A 171 6.96 19.50 -4.61
C GLU A 171 6.07 20.56 -5.29
N GLU A 172 5.14 20.13 -6.16
CA GLU A 172 4.16 21.01 -6.79
C GLU A 172 3.36 21.85 -5.78
N ARG A 173 2.97 21.23 -4.65
CA ARG A 173 2.24 21.95 -3.58
C ARG A 173 3.14 22.92 -2.82
N LEU A 174 4.40 22.55 -2.57
CA LEU A 174 5.38 23.46 -1.93
C LEU A 174 5.67 24.68 -2.81
N GLU A 175 5.83 24.50 -4.11
CA GLU A 175 6.02 25.62 -5.06
C GLU A 175 4.83 26.58 -5.04
N LEU A 176 3.59 26.07 -4.95
CA LEU A 176 2.40 26.90 -4.82
C LEU A 176 2.37 27.75 -3.54
N VAL A 177 2.99 27.26 -2.45
CA VAL A 177 3.02 27.96 -1.17
C VAL A 177 4.24 28.87 -1.02
N SER A 178 5.39 28.52 -1.61
CA SER A 178 6.67 29.22 -1.41
C SER A 178 6.78 30.52 -2.24
N GLU A 179 6.15 30.57 -3.40
CA GLU A 179 6.10 31.82 -4.17
C GLU A 179 5.02 32.72 -3.55
N LYS A 180 5.36 33.99 -3.24
CA LYS A 180 4.39 35.07 -2.98
C LYS A 180 3.60 35.40 -4.26
N MET A 181 2.87 34.42 -4.77
CA MET A 181 2.05 34.61 -5.96
C MET A 181 0.77 35.35 -5.60
N SER A 182 0.31 36.20 -6.51
CA SER A 182 -1.04 36.74 -6.38
C SER A 182 -2.05 35.61 -6.41
N ALA A 183 -3.18 35.73 -5.69
CA ALA A 183 -4.23 34.70 -5.67
C ALA A 183 -4.65 34.24 -7.07
N LEU A 184 -4.65 35.14 -8.04
CA LEU A 184 -4.97 34.82 -9.44
C LEU A 184 -3.96 33.86 -10.07
N VAL A 185 -2.66 34.04 -9.82
CA VAL A 185 -1.60 33.19 -10.35
C VAL A 185 -1.64 31.81 -9.68
N MET A 186 -1.90 31.75 -8.38
CA MET A 186 -2.07 30.48 -7.63
C MET A 186 -3.25 29.68 -8.18
N VAL A 187 -4.41 30.32 -8.36
CA VAL A 187 -5.60 29.66 -8.94
C VAL A 187 -5.33 29.17 -10.35
N ARG A 188 -4.70 30.00 -11.21
CA ARG A 188 -4.37 29.61 -12.59
C ARG A 188 -3.45 28.39 -12.63
N LYS A 189 -2.39 28.36 -11.80
CA LYS A 189 -1.44 27.24 -11.72
C LYS A 189 -2.14 25.97 -11.19
N ALA A 190 -2.98 26.09 -10.15
CA ALA A 190 -3.76 24.99 -9.61
C ALA A 190 -4.73 24.39 -10.65
N VAL A 191 -5.38 25.23 -11.46
CA VAL A 191 -6.27 24.78 -12.54
C VAL A 191 -5.50 24.08 -13.66
N GLN A 192 -4.32 24.61 -14.05
CA GLN A 192 -3.49 24.02 -15.11
C GLN A 192 -2.89 22.66 -14.72
N THR A 193 -2.55 22.46 -13.44
CA THR A 193 -1.97 21.19 -12.94
C THR A 193 -3.01 20.10 -12.66
N LYS A 194 -4.29 20.46 -12.59
CA LYS A 194 -5.36 19.51 -12.30
C LYS A 194 -5.94 18.89 -13.57
N ILE A 195 -5.86 17.58 -13.67
CA ILE A 195 -6.45 16.81 -14.77
C ILE A 195 -7.92 16.48 -14.44
N GLY A 196 -8.86 16.90 -15.28
CA GLY A 196 -10.29 16.60 -15.16
C GLY A 196 -11.13 17.74 -14.56
N LYS A 197 -12.42 17.49 -14.29
CA LYS A 197 -13.35 18.45 -13.70
C LYS A 197 -12.98 18.74 -12.24
N PHE A 198 -13.15 19.98 -11.82
CA PHE A 198 -12.89 20.41 -10.44
C PHE A 198 -14.00 21.32 -9.94
N THR A 199 -14.14 21.38 -8.62
CA THR A 199 -15.09 22.26 -7.91
C THR A 199 -14.37 23.48 -7.32
N LYS A 200 -15.13 24.53 -6.99
CA LYS A 200 -14.63 25.70 -6.27
C LYS A 200 -13.97 25.31 -4.94
N ALA A 201 -14.59 24.38 -4.19
CA ALA A 201 -14.07 23.92 -2.89
C ALA A 201 -12.67 23.31 -3.04
N GLU A 202 -12.46 22.46 -4.05
CA GLU A 202 -11.14 21.84 -4.28
C GLU A 202 -10.06 22.84 -4.67
N ILE A 203 -10.41 23.95 -5.34
CA ILE A 203 -9.45 25.02 -5.64
C ILE A 203 -9.14 25.83 -4.35
N CYS A 204 -10.12 26.10 -3.52
CA CYS A 204 -9.89 26.77 -2.23
C CYS A 204 -9.01 25.96 -1.28
N GLU A 205 -9.06 24.61 -1.32
CA GLU A 205 -8.15 23.77 -0.55
C GLU A 205 -6.70 23.81 -1.05
N LEU A 206 -6.50 24.04 -2.35
CA LEU A 206 -5.18 24.14 -2.98
C LEU A 206 -4.56 25.54 -2.86
N CYS A 207 -5.39 26.56 -2.69
CA CYS A 207 -5.00 27.99 -2.65
C CYS A 207 -5.65 28.65 -1.43
N PRO A 208 -5.18 28.33 -0.20
CA PRO A 208 -5.72 28.90 1.04
C PRO A 208 -5.49 30.42 1.15
#